data_ebe901c096040f4026a6646f731e5dda
#
_entry.id   ebe901c096040f4026a6646f731e5dda
#
_cell.length_a   1.000
_cell.length_b   1.000
_cell.length_c   1.000
_cell.angle_alpha   90.00
_cell.angle_beta   90.00
_cell.angle_gamma   90.00
#
_symmetry.space_group_name_H-M   'P 1'
#
loop_
_entity.id
_entity.type
_entity.pdbx_description
1 polymer ?
#
loop_
_entity_poly.entity_id
_entity_poly.type
_entity_poly.pdbx_seq_one_letter_code
_entity_poly.pdbx_strand_id
1 'polypeptide(L)'
;MMEDRRELLRKIPKIDEVLQDERLFFFTESTPRAVIVDSVREVIDELRKDILEGRRSQVGTKETLMTEIVARITGKKKKSLRRVINATGVVLHTNLGRANLSDKACESIMDVARNYTNLEYDVKRGSRGSRHDHVEKILTKITGAEAAMVVNNNAAATMLCLSALAKDKEVIVSRGELVEIGGSFRVPEIMEQSGARLMDVGTTNKTKPSDYLNAYHEGETGALMKVHTSNYRILGFTQEVELPEMVELGKKLNLPVIYD
;
A
#
# COMPACT_ATOMS: atom_id res chain seq x y z
N MET A 1 3.13 34.76 -41.82
CA MET A 1 2.92 33.99 -40.58
C MET A 1 3.05 32.47 -40.75
N MET A 2 2.45 31.79 -41.72
CA MET A 2 2.64 30.33 -41.90
C MET A 2 4.00 29.94 -42.48
N GLU A 3 4.53 30.74 -43.39
CA GLU A 3 5.85 30.56 -44.04
C GLU A 3 6.98 30.67 -43.01
N ASP A 4 6.86 31.61 -42.08
CA ASP A 4 7.80 31.89 -41.00
C ASP A 4 7.92 30.72 -40.01
N ARG A 5 6.80 30.07 -39.68
CA ARG A 5 6.78 28.89 -38.80
C ARG A 5 7.44 27.66 -39.44
N ARG A 6 7.27 27.45 -40.76
CA ARG A 6 7.92 26.33 -41.45
C ARG A 6 9.45 26.49 -41.49
N GLU A 7 9.91 27.71 -41.56
CA GLU A 7 11.34 28.02 -41.54
C GLU A 7 11.93 27.77 -40.13
N LEU A 8 11.20 28.16 -39.10
CA LEU A 8 11.58 27.85 -37.70
C LEU A 8 11.66 26.34 -37.43
N LEU A 9 10.67 25.57 -37.89
CA LEU A 9 10.67 24.11 -37.72
C LEU A 9 11.84 23.41 -38.38
N ARG A 10 12.35 23.95 -39.51
CA ARG A 10 13.56 23.44 -40.19
C ARG A 10 14.85 23.70 -39.42
N LYS A 11 14.88 24.72 -38.56
CA LYS A 11 16.02 25.07 -37.71
C LYS A 11 16.11 24.23 -36.43
N ILE A 12 15.08 23.41 -36.12
CA ILE A 12 15.15 22.50 -34.99
C ILE A 12 16.18 21.40 -35.26
N PRO A 13 17.16 21.18 -34.36
CA PRO A 13 18.17 20.16 -34.56
C PRO A 13 17.56 18.76 -34.57
N LYS A 14 18.20 17.85 -35.29
CA LYS A 14 17.80 16.44 -35.28
C LYS A 14 18.15 15.82 -33.93
N ILE A 15 17.31 14.88 -33.49
CA ILE A 15 17.49 14.17 -32.20
C ILE A 15 18.90 13.55 -32.14
N ASP A 16 19.34 12.91 -33.21
CA ASP A 16 20.67 12.25 -33.28
C ASP A 16 21.83 13.25 -33.13
N GLU A 17 21.71 14.46 -33.67
CA GLU A 17 22.69 15.51 -33.47
C GLU A 17 22.76 16.00 -32.03
N VAL A 18 21.61 16.13 -31.39
CA VAL A 18 21.52 16.52 -30.00
C VAL A 18 22.11 15.46 -29.07
N LEU A 19 21.85 14.18 -29.35
CA LEU A 19 22.38 13.05 -28.59
C LEU A 19 23.92 12.90 -28.67
N GLN A 20 24.58 13.52 -29.66
CA GLN A 20 26.05 13.54 -29.78
C GLN A 20 26.70 14.66 -28.98
N ASP A 21 25.94 15.51 -28.30
CA ASP A 21 26.50 16.60 -27.50
C ASP A 21 27.25 16.07 -26.27
N GLU A 22 28.50 16.52 -26.08
CA GLU A 22 29.38 16.04 -24.98
C GLU A 22 28.77 16.22 -23.59
N ARG A 23 27.93 17.22 -23.40
CA ARG A 23 27.23 17.47 -22.13
C ARG A 23 26.32 16.33 -21.73
N LEU A 24 25.82 15.53 -22.67
CA LEU A 24 25.00 14.36 -22.39
C LEU A 24 25.82 13.14 -21.96
N PHE A 25 27.12 13.09 -22.30
CA PHE A 25 27.99 11.98 -21.91
C PHE A 25 28.12 11.87 -20.38
N PHE A 26 28.10 12.97 -19.64
CA PHE A 26 28.11 12.95 -18.18
C PHE A 26 26.92 12.20 -17.56
N PHE A 27 25.81 12.09 -18.30
CA PHE A 27 24.64 11.37 -17.81
C PHE A 27 24.67 9.88 -18.15
N THR A 28 25.47 9.43 -19.12
CA THR A 28 25.46 8.04 -19.61
C THR A 28 25.89 7.03 -18.55
N GLU A 29 26.79 7.39 -17.63
CA GLU A 29 27.25 6.51 -16.55
C GLU A 29 26.20 6.33 -15.43
N SER A 30 25.32 7.31 -15.24
CA SER A 30 24.42 7.38 -14.09
C SER A 30 22.91 7.41 -14.45
N THR A 31 22.62 7.31 -15.76
CA THR A 31 21.24 7.43 -16.27
C THR A 31 21.04 6.44 -17.43
N PRO A 32 20.00 5.62 -17.41
CA PRO A 32 19.70 4.73 -18.54
C PRO A 32 19.55 5.53 -19.84
N ARG A 33 20.15 5.04 -20.93
CA ARG A 33 20.13 5.69 -22.24
C ARG A 33 18.70 6.05 -22.70
N ALA A 34 17.73 5.18 -22.40
CA ALA A 34 16.32 5.44 -22.73
C ALA A 34 15.82 6.75 -22.12
N VAL A 35 16.14 7.03 -20.85
CA VAL A 35 15.73 8.28 -20.17
C VAL A 35 16.34 9.50 -20.83
N ILE A 36 17.60 9.42 -21.29
CA ILE A 36 18.27 10.52 -22.01
C ILE A 36 17.57 10.76 -23.36
N VAL A 37 17.36 9.70 -24.14
CA VAL A 37 16.70 9.78 -25.45
C VAL A 37 15.29 10.33 -25.33
N ASP A 38 14.50 9.84 -24.37
CA ASP A 38 13.13 10.30 -24.16
C ASP A 38 13.09 11.76 -23.70
N SER A 39 14.05 12.19 -22.88
CA SER A 39 14.14 13.59 -22.46
C SER A 39 14.46 14.53 -23.62
N VAL A 40 15.36 14.12 -24.53
CA VAL A 40 15.66 14.87 -25.76
C VAL A 40 14.44 14.94 -26.67
N ARG A 41 13.74 13.83 -26.88
CA ARG A 41 12.52 13.77 -27.69
C ARG A 41 11.43 14.69 -27.14
N GLU A 42 11.15 14.60 -25.85
CA GLU A 42 10.13 15.43 -25.21
C GLU A 42 10.40 16.92 -25.39
N VAL A 43 11.64 17.37 -25.16
CA VAL A 43 12.00 18.79 -25.33
C VAL A 43 11.89 19.22 -26.78
N ILE A 44 12.33 18.40 -27.73
CA ILE A 44 12.22 18.70 -29.17
C ILE A 44 10.74 18.73 -29.60
N ASP A 45 9.92 17.84 -29.12
CA ASP A 45 8.50 17.77 -29.48
C ASP A 45 7.70 18.91 -28.83
N GLU A 46 8.01 19.29 -27.58
CA GLU A 46 7.47 20.51 -26.94
C GLU A 46 7.86 21.76 -27.74
N LEU A 47 9.12 21.89 -28.14
CA LEU A 47 9.58 22.99 -28.96
C LEU A 47 8.84 23.09 -30.31
N ARG A 48 8.64 21.96 -30.98
CA ARG A 48 7.82 21.88 -32.20
C ARG A 48 6.39 22.33 -31.98
N LYS A 49 5.77 21.83 -30.93
CA LYS A 49 4.41 22.17 -30.54
C LYS A 49 4.28 23.66 -30.26
N ASP A 50 5.20 24.24 -29.50
CA ASP A 50 5.19 25.64 -29.12
C ASP A 50 5.34 26.57 -30.33
N ILE A 51 6.17 26.19 -31.32
CA ILE A 51 6.30 26.93 -32.58
C ILE A 51 5.00 26.82 -33.40
N LEU A 52 4.43 25.63 -33.52
CA LEU A 52 3.18 25.42 -34.27
C LEU A 52 2.01 26.21 -33.68
N GLU A 53 1.90 26.23 -32.35
CA GLU A 53 0.87 26.96 -31.65
C GLU A 53 1.18 28.47 -31.50
N GLY A 54 2.36 28.92 -31.92
CA GLY A 54 2.74 30.31 -31.86
C GLY A 54 3.15 30.81 -30.49
N ARG A 55 3.43 29.92 -29.55
CA ARG A 55 3.94 30.26 -28.24
C ARG A 55 5.43 30.59 -28.23
N ARG A 56 6.19 30.07 -29.20
CA ARG A 56 7.61 30.43 -29.46
C ARG A 56 7.79 31.02 -30.84
N SER A 57 8.54 32.11 -30.91
CA SER A 57 8.92 32.80 -32.13
C SER A 57 10.35 32.53 -32.58
N GLN A 58 11.12 31.76 -31.79
CA GLN A 58 12.53 31.41 -32.06
C GLN A 58 12.82 30.00 -31.54
N VAL A 59 13.74 29.29 -32.20
CA VAL A 59 14.21 27.95 -31.76
C VAL A 59 15.08 28.06 -30.49
N GLY A 60 15.70 29.21 -30.27
CA GLY A 60 16.68 29.39 -29.21
C GLY A 60 18.12 28.99 -29.66
N THR A 61 19.07 29.17 -28.77
CA THR A 61 20.46 28.72 -29.01
C THR A 61 20.63 27.26 -28.62
N LYS A 62 21.73 26.64 -29.08
CA LYS A 62 22.09 25.28 -28.66
C LYS A 62 22.25 25.18 -27.14
N GLU A 63 22.76 26.23 -26.49
CA GLU A 63 22.92 26.31 -25.05
C GLU A 63 21.57 26.28 -24.32
N THR A 64 20.59 27.07 -24.77
CA THR A 64 19.26 27.09 -24.16
C THR A 64 18.56 25.75 -24.30
N LEU A 65 18.63 25.12 -25.46
CA LEU A 65 18.06 23.80 -25.71
C LEU A 65 18.68 22.72 -24.79
N MET A 66 20.02 22.73 -24.70
CA MET A 66 20.72 21.80 -23.81
C MET A 66 20.39 22.03 -22.34
N THR A 67 20.22 23.28 -21.92
CA THR A 67 19.80 23.59 -20.56
C THR A 67 18.41 22.99 -20.25
N GLU A 68 17.46 23.10 -21.19
CA GLU A 68 16.12 22.51 -21.06
C GLU A 68 16.19 20.96 -20.98
N ILE A 69 17.04 20.35 -21.84
CA ILE A 69 17.25 18.89 -21.87
C ILE A 69 17.88 18.39 -20.54
N VAL A 70 18.94 19.02 -20.07
CA VAL A 70 19.62 18.69 -18.82
C VAL A 70 18.67 18.85 -17.64
N ALA A 71 17.88 19.91 -17.61
CA ALA A 71 16.86 20.10 -16.59
C ALA A 71 15.81 18.97 -16.60
N ARG A 72 15.39 18.51 -17.79
CA ARG A 72 14.44 17.39 -17.96
C ARG A 72 15.03 16.07 -17.46
N ILE A 73 16.27 15.75 -17.87
CA ILE A 73 16.99 14.55 -17.40
C ILE A 73 17.14 14.58 -15.88
N THR A 74 17.58 15.71 -15.33
CA THR A 74 17.75 15.89 -13.88
C THR A 74 16.43 15.78 -13.14
N GLY A 75 15.35 16.31 -13.70
CA GLY A 75 14.00 16.18 -13.18
C GLY A 75 13.55 14.72 -13.09
N LYS A 76 13.77 13.93 -14.15
CA LYS A 76 13.43 12.50 -14.20
C LYS A 76 14.28 11.64 -13.25
N LYS A 77 15.48 12.07 -12.90
CA LYS A 77 16.35 11.40 -11.91
C LYS A 77 15.89 11.62 -10.47
N LYS A 78 15.09 12.65 -10.20
CA LYS A 78 14.60 12.89 -8.83
C LYS A 78 13.69 11.75 -8.42
N LYS A 79 13.99 11.15 -7.28
CA LYS A 79 13.12 10.14 -6.69
C LYS A 79 11.75 10.77 -6.36
N SER A 80 10.68 10.14 -6.79
CA SER A 80 9.31 10.57 -6.45
C SER A 80 9.06 10.40 -4.95
N LEU A 81 9.48 9.27 -4.38
CA LEU A 81 9.43 9.01 -2.94
C LEU A 81 10.61 9.70 -2.25
N ARG A 82 10.30 10.62 -1.34
CA ARG A 82 11.30 11.42 -0.63
C ARG A 82 10.92 11.64 0.83
N ARG A 83 11.91 11.89 1.65
CA ARG A 83 11.70 12.27 3.05
C ARG A 83 10.88 13.57 3.14
N VAL A 84 9.90 13.57 4.04
CA VAL A 84 9.10 14.73 4.41
C VAL A 84 9.10 14.90 5.92
N ILE A 85 8.72 16.07 6.40
CA ILE A 85 8.53 16.36 7.83
C ILE A 85 7.05 16.18 8.12
N ASN A 86 6.72 15.29 9.07
CA ASN A 86 5.36 15.13 9.56
C ASN A 86 5.07 16.18 10.64
N ALA A 87 4.30 17.20 10.28
CA ALA A 87 3.84 18.25 11.19
C ALA A 87 2.31 18.22 11.40
N THR A 88 1.68 17.06 11.17
CA THR A 88 0.21 16.91 11.24
C THR A 88 -0.33 16.67 12.65
N GLY A 89 0.54 16.32 13.61
CA GLY A 89 0.11 15.85 14.94
C GLY A 89 -0.35 14.39 14.98
N VAL A 90 -0.40 13.69 13.84
CA VAL A 90 -0.77 12.26 13.74
C VAL A 90 0.49 11.44 13.52
N VAL A 91 0.96 10.75 14.56
CA VAL A 91 2.22 9.99 14.52
C VAL A 91 2.18 8.87 13.46
N LEU A 92 1.09 8.11 13.42
CA LEU A 92 0.89 7.00 12.46
C LEU A 92 0.08 7.44 11.24
N HIS A 93 0.50 8.54 10.61
CA HIS A 93 -0.23 9.10 9.47
C HIS A 93 -0.13 8.18 8.25
N THR A 94 -1.27 7.67 7.77
CA THR A 94 -1.35 6.68 6.67
C THR A 94 -0.69 7.15 5.38
N ASN A 95 -0.90 8.42 5.00
CA ASN A 95 -0.36 9.00 3.77
C ASN A 95 1.14 9.34 3.88
N LEU A 96 1.72 9.29 5.08
CA LEU A 96 3.13 9.60 5.34
C LEU A 96 3.96 8.38 5.70
N GLY A 97 3.46 7.18 5.42
CA GLY A 97 4.18 5.92 5.57
C GLY A 97 4.02 5.26 6.95
N ARG A 98 3.18 5.80 7.83
CA ARG A 98 2.92 5.28 9.19
C ARG A 98 4.15 5.32 10.09
N ALA A 99 4.51 4.21 10.77
CA ALA A 99 5.63 4.13 11.69
C ALA A 99 6.98 4.10 10.96
N ASN A 100 7.94 4.85 11.46
CA ASN A 100 9.33 4.74 11.03
C ASN A 100 9.96 3.47 11.62
N LEU A 101 10.89 2.88 10.88
CA LEU A 101 11.69 1.76 11.35
C LEU A 101 12.87 2.27 12.20
N SER A 102 13.34 1.46 13.15
CA SER A 102 14.57 1.74 13.86
C SER A 102 15.79 1.62 12.95
N ASP A 103 16.90 2.27 13.31
CA ASP A 103 18.14 2.20 12.53
C ASP A 103 18.62 0.75 12.37
N LYS A 104 18.56 -0.07 13.43
CA LYS A 104 18.89 -1.50 13.35
C LYS A 104 18.02 -2.28 12.39
N ALA A 105 16.72 -1.98 12.32
CA ALA A 105 15.83 -2.61 11.35
C ALA A 105 16.17 -2.19 9.92
N CYS A 106 16.50 -0.91 9.71
CA CYS A 106 16.94 -0.41 8.41
C CYS A 106 18.27 -1.07 7.97
N GLU A 107 19.25 -1.19 8.86
CA GLU A 107 20.52 -1.88 8.60
C GLU A 107 20.29 -3.35 8.21
N SER A 108 19.47 -4.07 8.97
CA SER A 108 19.13 -5.46 8.68
C SER A 108 18.42 -5.63 7.34
N ILE A 109 17.49 -4.72 7.00
CA ILE A 109 16.81 -4.72 5.69
C ILE A 109 17.83 -4.49 4.57
N MET A 110 18.74 -3.55 4.75
CA MET A 110 19.77 -3.26 3.74
C MET A 110 20.73 -4.43 3.53
N ASP A 111 21.12 -5.14 4.60
CA ASP A 111 21.96 -6.32 4.50
C ASP A 111 21.26 -7.44 3.72
N VAL A 112 20.02 -7.75 4.10
CA VAL A 112 19.21 -8.77 3.41
C VAL A 112 18.93 -8.40 1.95
N ALA A 113 18.66 -7.11 1.67
CA ALA A 113 18.34 -6.65 0.32
C ALA A 113 19.53 -6.66 -0.65
N ARG A 114 20.76 -6.61 -0.13
CA ARG A 114 22.00 -6.60 -0.94
C ARG A 114 22.57 -7.99 -1.19
N ASN A 115 22.09 -9.00 -0.48
CA ASN A 115 22.68 -10.34 -0.47
C ASN A 115 21.65 -11.43 -0.80
N TYR A 116 22.16 -12.62 -1.15
CA TYR A 116 21.33 -13.82 -1.14
C TYR A 116 21.00 -14.19 0.31
N THR A 117 19.79 -14.70 0.54
CA THR A 117 19.28 -15.00 1.88
C THR A 117 18.65 -16.37 1.94
N ASN A 118 18.48 -16.87 3.14
CA ASN A 118 17.79 -18.13 3.41
C ASN A 118 16.26 -17.97 3.54
N LEU A 119 15.64 -17.02 2.82
CA LEU A 119 14.21 -16.70 2.95
C LEU A 119 13.30 -17.93 2.90
N GLU A 120 13.56 -18.85 1.98
CA GLU A 120 12.86 -20.14 1.85
C GLU A 120 13.83 -21.32 1.83
N TYR A 121 14.94 -21.23 2.57
CA TYR A 121 15.94 -22.28 2.62
C TYR A 121 16.35 -22.61 4.05
N ASP A 122 16.16 -23.86 4.45
CA ASP A 122 16.67 -24.38 5.72
C ASP A 122 18.14 -24.77 5.54
N VAL A 123 19.04 -23.91 6.05
CA VAL A 123 20.48 -24.09 5.96
C VAL A 123 20.97 -25.36 6.68
N LYS A 124 20.28 -25.77 7.75
CA LYS A 124 20.65 -26.95 8.55
C LYS A 124 20.30 -28.26 7.84
N ARG A 125 19.13 -28.28 7.18
CA ARG A 125 18.63 -29.46 6.45
C ARG A 125 19.13 -29.51 5.01
N GLY A 126 19.62 -28.38 4.47
CA GLY A 126 20.00 -28.29 3.06
C GLY A 126 18.81 -28.41 2.09
N SER A 127 17.62 -28.01 2.51
CA SER A 127 16.36 -28.17 1.77
C SER A 127 15.49 -26.93 1.82
N ARG A 128 14.40 -26.92 1.05
CA ARG A 128 13.43 -25.82 1.07
C ARG A 128 12.80 -25.69 2.47
N GLY A 129 12.79 -24.48 3.00
CA GLY A 129 12.14 -24.06 4.24
C GLY A 129 10.90 -23.21 3.97
N SER A 130 10.27 -22.74 5.05
CA SER A 130 9.13 -21.81 5.01
C SER A 130 9.57 -20.40 5.43
N ARG A 131 9.14 -19.39 4.68
CA ARG A 131 9.38 -17.98 5.06
C ARG A 131 8.70 -17.57 6.37
N HIS A 132 7.64 -18.27 6.78
CA HIS A 132 6.91 -18.01 8.00
C HIS A 132 7.73 -18.35 9.26
N ASP A 133 8.64 -19.34 9.16
CA ASP A 133 9.47 -19.81 10.28
C ASP A 133 10.38 -18.71 10.84
N HIS A 134 10.72 -17.70 10.02
CA HIS A 134 11.61 -16.60 10.45
C HIS A 134 10.96 -15.67 11.48
N VAL A 135 9.64 -15.55 11.51
CA VAL A 135 8.92 -14.57 12.36
C VAL A 135 8.02 -15.21 13.40
N GLU A 136 7.55 -16.44 13.19
CA GLU A 136 6.57 -17.11 14.05
C GLU A 136 7.04 -17.16 15.51
N LYS A 137 8.26 -17.64 15.78
CA LYS A 137 8.80 -17.77 17.15
C LYS A 137 8.92 -16.44 17.89
N ILE A 138 9.25 -15.36 17.18
CA ILE A 138 9.35 -14.02 17.78
C ILE A 138 7.94 -13.53 18.11
N LEU A 139 7.00 -13.67 17.20
CA LEU A 139 5.63 -13.21 17.37
C LEU A 139 4.93 -13.97 18.51
N THR A 140 5.00 -15.28 18.54
CA THR A 140 4.41 -16.09 19.62
C THR A 140 5.01 -15.74 20.98
N LYS A 141 6.33 -15.47 21.06
CA LYS A 141 6.99 -15.04 22.29
C LYS A 141 6.52 -13.66 22.77
N ILE A 142 6.29 -12.73 21.85
CA ILE A 142 5.88 -11.34 22.19
C ILE A 142 4.40 -11.28 22.54
N THR A 143 3.55 -11.99 21.82
CA THR A 143 2.09 -11.92 21.93
C THR A 143 1.53 -12.92 22.92
N GLY A 144 2.23 -14.01 23.19
CA GLY A 144 1.72 -15.15 23.97
C GLY A 144 0.77 -16.04 23.16
N ALA A 145 0.61 -15.83 21.86
CA ALA A 145 -0.20 -16.66 20.99
C ALA A 145 0.42 -18.05 20.78
N GLU A 146 -0.40 -19.06 20.51
CA GLU A 146 0.06 -20.44 20.24
C GLU A 146 0.77 -20.55 18.90
N ALA A 147 0.33 -19.79 17.89
CA ALA A 147 0.91 -19.72 16.55
C ALA A 147 0.79 -18.31 15.98
N ALA A 148 1.62 -17.99 14.99
CA ALA A 148 1.58 -16.69 14.33
C ALA A 148 1.99 -16.80 12.86
N MET A 149 1.36 -15.99 12.03
CA MET A 149 1.70 -15.84 10.62
C MET A 149 1.62 -14.37 10.21
N VAL A 150 2.51 -13.96 9.31
CA VAL A 150 2.52 -12.61 8.76
C VAL A 150 2.05 -12.64 7.31
N VAL A 151 1.15 -11.72 7.00
CA VAL A 151 0.68 -11.42 5.64
C VAL A 151 0.94 -9.94 5.33
N ASN A 152 0.71 -9.53 4.11
CA ASN A 152 1.11 -8.20 3.63
C ASN A 152 0.32 -7.02 4.25
N ASN A 153 -0.90 -7.25 4.72
CA ASN A 153 -1.70 -6.21 5.39
C ASN A 153 -2.86 -6.84 6.20
N ASN A 154 -3.55 -6.01 7.00
CA ASN A 154 -4.68 -6.42 7.83
C ASN A 154 -5.84 -6.96 6.98
N ALA A 155 -6.19 -6.36 5.84
CA ALA A 155 -7.25 -6.86 4.97
C ALA A 155 -7.01 -8.31 4.53
N ALA A 156 -5.76 -8.65 4.18
CA ALA A 156 -5.39 -10.01 3.83
C ALA A 156 -5.45 -10.96 5.05
N ALA A 157 -5.10 -10.47 6.24
CA ALA A 157 -5.22 -11.26 7.48
C ALA A 157 -6.69 -11.57 7.79
N THR A 158 -7.56 -10.57 7.77
CA THR A 158 -8.99 -10.72 8.02
C THR A 158 -9.64 -11.67 7.00
N MET A 159 -9.35 -11.47 5.70
CA MET A 159 -9.84 -12.35 4.64
C MET A 159 -9.39 -13.81 4.83
N LEU A 160 -8.12 -14.02 5.19
CA LEU A 160 -7.58 -15.35 5.44
C LEU A 160 -8.26 -16.04 6.62
N CYS A 161 -8.43 -15.32 7.75
CA CYS A 161 -9.13 -15.84 8.93
C CYS A 161 -10.58 -16.23 8.60
N LEU A 162 -11.30 -15.33 7.94
CA LEU A 162 -12.70 -15.59 7.55
C LEU A 162 -12.81 -16.77 6.58
N SER A 163 -11.97 -16.83 5.56
CA SER A 163 -11.96 -17.95 4.59
C SER A 163 -11.61 -19.30 5.22
N ALA A 164 -10.73 -19.29 6.23
CA ALA A 164 -10.31 -20.51 6.90
C ALA A 164 -11.34 -21.02 7.90
N LEU A 165 -12.02 -20.12 8.63
CA LEU A 165 -12.87 -20.47 9.77
C LEU A 165 -14.37 -20.46 9.43
N ALA A 166 -14.80 -19.65 8.46
CA ALA A 166 -16.21 -19.36 8.24
C ALA A 166 -16.63 -19.34 6.75
N LYS A 167 -15.89 -19.99 5.87
CA LYS A 167 -16.28 -20.09 4.46
C LYS A 167 -17.65 -20.77 4.34
N ASP A 168 -18.53 -20.16 3.54
CA ASP A 168 -19.91 -20.58 3.32
C ASP A 168 -20.81 -20.55 4.58
N LYS A 169 -20.33 -19.93 5.67
CA LYS A 169 -21.04 -19.82 6.94
C LYS A 169 -21.31 -18.36 7.31
N GLU A 170 -22.17 -18.16 8.28
CA GLU A 170 -22.48 -16.86 8.87
C GLU A 170 -21.39 -16.43 9.85
N VAL A 171 -21.04 -15.15 9.83
CA VAL A 171 -20.18 -14.51 10.83
C VAL A 171 -20.97 -13.41 11.51
N ILE A 172 -21.17 -13.55 12.80
CA ILE A 172 -21.96 -12.60 13.59
C ILE A 172 -21.03 -11.45 14.02
N VAL A 173 -21.41 -10.22 13.70
CA VAL A 173 -20.67 -8.99 14.03
C VAL A 173 -21.63 -7.89 14.49
N SER A 174 -21.18 -7.00 15.36
CA SER A 174 -21.97 -5.83 15.77
C SER A 174 -22.15 -4.86 14.62
N ARG A 175 -23.38 -4.37 14.40
CA ARG A 175 -23.68 -3.33 13.42
C ARG A 175 -22.89 -2.05 13.66
N GLY A 176 -22.59 -1.70 14.92
CA GLY A 176 -21.73 -0.57 15.28
C GLY A 176 -20.27 -0.77 14.92
N GLU A 177 -19.85 -1.97 14.54
CA GLU A 177 -18.47 -2.33 14.19
C GLU A 177 -18.27 -2.50 12.67
N LEU A 178 -19.30 -2.24 11.85
CA LEU A 178 -19.20 -2.28 10.38
C LEU A 178 -18.52 -1.01 9.87
N VAL A 179 -17.20 -0.98 9.97
CA VAL A 179 -16.37 0.19 9.68
C VAL A 179 -15.89 0.24 8.24
N GLU A 180 -15.59 1.46 7.75
CA GLU A 180 -14.77 1.70 6.56
C GLU A 180 -13.47 2.36 6.99
N ILE A 181 -12.33 1.76 6.63
CA ILE A 181 -10.99 2.25 6.97
C ILE A 181 -10.17 2.46 5.69
N GLY A 182 -9.48 3.60 5.62
CA GLY A 182 -8.47 3.86 4.58
C GLY A 182 -9.00 3.98 3.15
N GLY A 183 -10.28 4.32 2.98
CA GLY A 183 -10.86 4.71 1.69
C GLY A 183 -11.43 3.57 0.83
N SER A 184 -11.28 2.31 1.25
CA SER A 184 -11.88 1.17 0.53
C SER A 184 -11.96 -0.14 1.33
N PHE A 185 -11.45 -0.19 2.55
CA PHE A 185 -11.61 -1.37 3.41
C PHE A 185 -12.95 -1.28 4.12
N ARG A 186 -13.89 -2.10 3.71
CA ARG A 186 -15.21 -2.25 4.35
C ARG A 186 -15.37 -3.67 4.86
N VAL A 187 -15.68 -3.82 6.13
CA VAL A 187 -15.86 -5.14 6.76
C VAL A 187 -16.86 -6.03 6.01
N PRO A 188 -18.05 -5.53 5.58
CA PRO A 188 -18.99 -6.35 4.82
C PRO A 188 -18.42 -6.87 3.49
N GLU A 189 -17.67 -6.02 2.75
CA GLU A 189 -17.08 -6.39 1.45
C GLU A 189 -15.99 -7.46 1.61
N ILE A 190 -15.18 -7.36 2.67
CA ILE A 190 -14.16 -8.37 2.99
C ILE A 190 -14.80 -9.70 3.38
N MET A 191 -15.89 -9.67 4.15
CA MET A 191 -16.65 -10.89 4.46
C MET A 191 -17.18 -11.56 3.20
N GLU A 192 -17.83 -10.82 2.33
CA GLU A 192 -18.36 -11.36 1.08
C GLU A 192 -17.25 -11.97 0.20
N GLN A 193 -16.12 -11.25 0.04
CA GLN A 193 -14.99 -11.73 -0.73
C GLN A 193 -14.29 -12.96 -0.12
N SER A 194 -14.37 -13.13 1.20
CA SER A 194 -13.83 -14.31 1.89
C SER A 194 -14.69 -15.56 1.71
N GLY A 195 -15.92 -15.41 1.21
CA GLY A 195 -16.93 -16.44 1.13
C GLY A 195 -17.74 -16.62 2.41
N ALA A 196 -17.57 -15.76 3.43
CA ALA A 196 -18.40 -15.74 4.61
C ALA A 196 -19.66 -14.90 4.39
N ARG A 197 -20.74 -15.22 5.10
CA ARG A 197 -22.01 -14.46 5.08
C ARG A 197 -22.08 -13.55 6.30
N LEU A 198 -22.32 -12.26 6.04
CA LEU A 198 -22.50 -11.28 7.12
C LEU A 198 -23.82 -11.51 7.86
N MET A 199 -23.74 -11.61 9.19
CA MET A 199 -24.88 -11.55 10.10
C MET A 199 -24.66 -10.40 11.09
N ASP A 200 -25.19 -9.22 10.79
CA ASP A 200 -25.05 -8.05 11.65
C ASP A 200 -26.11 -8.01 12.77
N VAL A 201 -25.69 -7.70 13.99
CA VAL A 201 -26.53 -7.71 15.17
C VAL A 201 -26.51 -6.40 15.95
N GLY A 202 -27.54 -6.21 16.76
CA GLY A 202 -27.70 -4.98 17.54
C GLY A 202 -28.08 -3.77 16.70
N THR A 203 -27.66 -2.61 17.15
CA THR A 203 -27.89 -1.31 16.51
C THR A 203 -26.57 -0.55 16.36
N THR A 204 -26.59 0.59 15.67
CA THR A 204 -25.41 1.44 15.48
C THR A 204 -24.67 1.77 16.79
N ASN A 205 -25.42 2.01 17.88
CA ASN A 205 -24.87 2.48 19.15
C ASN A 205 -25.00 1.50 20.30
N LYS A 206 -25.76 0.40 20.13
CA LYS A 206 -25.95 -0.58 21.20
C LYS A 206 -25.98 -2.00 20.66
N THR A 207 -25.11 -2.84 21.19
CA THR A 207 -25.10 -4.29 20.97
C THR A 207 -24.88 -4.99 22.32
N LYS A 208 -25.66 -6.02 22.57
CA LYS A 208 -25.67 -6.80 23.81
C LYS A 208 -25.28 -8.25 23.53
N PRO A 209 -24.77 -9.00 24.52
CA PRO A 209 -24.55 -10.44 24.39
C PRO A 209 -25.75 -11.23 23.89
N SER A 210 -26.97 -10.82 24.30
CA SER A 210 -28.22 -11.43 23.82
C SER A 210 -28.43 -11.32 22.31
N ASP A 211 -27.93 -10.25 21.68
CA ASP A 211 -28.12 -10.04 20.26
C ASP A 211 -27.32 -11.08 19.45
N TYR A 212 -26.11 -11.43 19.91
CA TYR A 212 -25.30 -12.52 19.35
C TYR A 212 -25.95 -13.89 19.58
N LEU A 213 -26.47 -14.14 20.79
CA LEU A 213 -27.13 -15.40 21.09
C LEU A 213 -28.40 -15.64 20.26
N ASN A 214 -29.18 -14.58 20.03
CA ASN A 214 -30.42 -14.66 19.25
C ASN A 214 -30.16 -14.83 17.74
N ALA A 215 -28.99 -14.42 17.24
CA ALA A 215 -28.59 -14.56 15.84
C ALA A 215 -27.82 -15.85 15.55
N TYR A 216 -27.54 -16.64 16.57
CA TYR A 216 -26.83 -17.90 16.40
C TYR A 216 -27.72 -18.96 15.75
N HIS A 217 -27.25 -19.54 14.66
CA HIS A 217 -27.86 -20.68 13.97
C HIS A 217 -26.89 -21.86 14.00
N GLU A 218 -27.31 -22.94 14.69
CA GLU A 218 -26.50 -24.16 14.79
C GLU A 218 -26.17 -24.72 13.38
N GLY A 219 -24.90 -25.02 13.14
CA GLY A 219 -24.42 -25.55 11.85
C GLY A 219 -24.19 -24.48 10.76
N GLU A 220 -24.89 -23.35 10.81
CA GLU A 220 -24.77 -22.24 9.84
C GLU A 220 -23.79 -21.16 10.29
N THR A 221 -23.76 -20.83 11.58
CA THR A 221 -22.82 -19.86 12.14
C THR A 221 -21.42 -20.47 12.23
N GLY A 222 -20.42 -19.79 11.67
CA GLY A 222 -19.02 -20.22 11.62
C GLY A 222 -18.10 -19.51 12.60
N ALA A 223 -18.37 -18.24 12.93
CA ALA A 223 -17.55 -17.44 13.83
C ALA A 223 -18.31 -16.27 14.45
N LEU A 224 -17.80 -15.77 15.58
CA LEU A 224 -18.11 -14.43 16.09
C LEU A 224 -16.98 -13.49 15.72
N MET A 225 -17.30 -12.25 15.33
CA MET A 225 -16.29 -11.25 15.00
C MET A 225 -16.49 -9.97 15.79
N LYS A 226 -15.39 -9.46 16.34
CA LYS A 226 -15.30 -8.13 16.94
C LYS A 226 -14.32 -7.31 16.13
N VAL A 227 -14.71 -6.08 15.78
CA VAL A 227 -13.88 -5.15 14.99
C VAL A 227 -13.56 -3.91 15.81
N HIS A 228 -12.28 -3.55 15.86
CA HIS A 228 -11.84 -2.35 16.54
C HIS A 228 -12.21 -1.08 15.77
N THR A 229 -12.96 -0.18 16.40
CA THR A 229 -13.33 1.13 15.80
C THR A 229 -12.18 2.13 15.93
N SER A 230 -11.19 2.02 15.03
CA SER A 230 -9.92 2.76 15.15
C SER A 230 -10.00 4.23 14.71
N ASN A 231 -10.98 4.61 13.89
CA ASN A 231 -11.04 5.90 13.22
C ASN A 231 -12.25 6.78 13.57
N TYR A 232 -13.14 6.30 14.45
CA TYR A 232 -14.27 7.08 14.96
C TYR A 232 -14.66 6.65 16.38
N ARG A 233 -15.51 7.45 17.02
CA ARG A 233 -16.13 7.14 18.32
C ARG A 233 -17.60 7.49 18.28
N ILE A 234 -18.44 6.66 18.91
CA ILE A 234 -19.83 6.96 19.19
C ILE A 234 -19.92 7.41 20.65
N LEU A 235 -20.46 8.60 20.91
CA LEU A 235 -20.60 9.18 22.23
C LEU A 235 -22.06 9.25 22.63
N GLY A 236 -22.35 9.12 23.93
CA GLY A 236 -23.69 9.20 24.48
C GLY A 236 -24.20 7.85 24.97
N PHE A 237 -25.43 7.49 24.62
CA PHE A 237 -26.05 6.23 25.04
C PHE A 237 -25.55 5.06 24.20
N THR A 238 -24.36 4.55 24.53
CA THR A 238 -23.71 3.45 23.82
C THR A 238 -23.59 2.21 24.69
N GLN A 239 -23.52 1.05 24.03
CA GLN A 239 -23.16 -0.23 24.65
C GLN A 239 -22.52 -1.13 23.60
N GLU A 240 -21.42 -1.76 23.94
CA GLU A 240 -20.76 -2.77 23.11
C GLU A 240 -20.49 -4.03 23.91
N VAL A 241 -20.23 -5.13 23.23
CA VAL A 241 -19.78 -6.38 23.84
C VAL A 241 -18.26 -6.35 23.86
N GLU A 242 -17.68 -6.34 25.04
CA GLU A 242 -16.24 -6.32 25.23
C GLU A 242 -15.60 -7.66 24.83
N LEU A 243 -14.30 -7.63 24.46
CA LEU A 243 -13.59 -8.82 24.01
C LEU A 243 -13.68 -10.01 25.00
N PRO A 244 -13.52 -9.82 26.31
CA PRO A 244 -13.70 -10.93 27.28
C PRO A 244 -15.10 -11.56 27.21
N GLU A 245 -16.15 -10.74 27.10
CA GLU A 245 -17.52 -11.23 26.96
C GLU A 245 -17.72 -11.99 25.64
N MET A 246 -17.12 -11.49 24.57
CA MET A 246 -17.15 -12.15 23.25
C MET A 246 -16.47 -13.52 23.30
N VAL A 247 -15.34 -13.63 23.98
CA VAL A 247 -14.63 -14.91 24.19
C VAL A 247 -15.53 -15.92 24.98
N GLU A 248 -16.23 -15.47 26.03
CA GLU A 248 -17.15 -16.32 26.76
C GLU A 248 -18.36 -16.77 25.90
N LEU A 249 -18.87 -15.88 25.03
CA LEU A 249 -19.89 -16.26 24.06
C LEU A 249 -19.35 -17.31 23.07
N GLY A 250 -18.15 -17.13 22.55
CA GLY A 250 -17.51 -18.09 21.66
C GLY A 250 -17.36 -19.47 22.30
N LYS A 251 -16.91 -19.53 23.57
CA LYS A 251 -16.85 -20.79 24.36
C LYS A 251 -18.21 -21.45 24.52
N LYS A 252 -19.21 -20.65 24.89
CA LYS A 252 -20.58 -21.14 25.10
C LYS A 252 -21.21 -21.73 23.85
N LEU A 253 -20.95 -21.10 22.69
CA LEU A 253 -21.48 -21.51 21.39
C LEU A 253 -20.56 -22.49 20.63
N ASN A 254 -19.39 -22.80 21.18
CA ASN A 254 -18.32 -23.57 20.53
C ASN A 254 -17.94 -22.99 19.16
N LEU A 255 -17.79 -21.66 19.11
CA LEU A 255 -17.40 -20.90 17.91
C LEU A 255 -16.07 -20.17 18.12
N PRO A 256 -15.25 -20.08 17.08
CA PRO A 256 -14.07 -19.22 17.09
C PRO A 256 -14.48 -17.74 17.20
N VAL A 257 -13.65 -16.95 17.88
CA VAL A 257 -13.76 -15.49 17.94
C VAL A 257 -12.64 -14.89 17.15
N ILE A 258 -12.99 -14.06 16.17
CA ILE A 258 -12.06 -13.27 15.38
C ILE A 258 -12.06 -11.85 15.94
N TYR A 259 -10.87 -11.34 16.28
CA TYR A 259 -10.71 -9.95 16.71
C TYR A 259 -9.84 -9.20 15.70
N ASP A 260 -10.43 -8.26 14.99
CA ASP A 260 -9.81 -7.41 13.95
C ASP A 260 -9.48 -6.01 14.49
#